data_c69fbc2de0e6d58ae2253e87a3433541
#
_entry.id   c69fbc2de0e6d58ae2253e87a3433541
#
_cell.length_a   1.000
_cell.length_b   1.000
_cell.length_c   1.000
_cell.angle_alpha   90.00
_cell.angle_beta   90.00
_cell.angle_gamma   90.00
#
_symmetry.space_group_name_H-M   'P 1'
#
loop_
_entity.id
_entity.type
_entity.pdbx_description
1 polymer ?
#
loop_
_entity_poly.entity_id
_entity_poly.type
_entity_poly.pdbx_seq_one_letter_code
_entity_poly.pdbx_strand_id
1 'polypeptide(L)'
;MKLIREEVEAVEVLYEESNGKKTFYIQGPFLQGDIKNRNGRIYESRILAKEVKRYNESYIAKNRAMGELGHPDGPTVNLDRVSHKITRLEQDGSNFIGKAKILETPMGRIAGALLNDGVTLGVSSRGMGSLVNRNGTNYVGEDFMLATAADIVADPSAPDAFVQGIMEGKEWIWDNGLLREREVQDAYNRIEQSVVQGRLEEQTLVEFERFLLS
;
A
#
# COMPACT_ATOMS: atom_id res chain seq x y z
N MET A 1 -0.62 13.15 -4.00
CA MET A 1 0.12 11.92 -3.62
C MET A 1 -0.41 10.74 -4.40
N LYS A 2 0.47 9.87 -4.89
CA LYS A 2 0.07 8.66 -5.62
C LYS A 2 0.02 7.48 -4.65
N LEU A 3 -0.86 6.51 -4.88
CA LEU A 3 -0.84 5.25 -4.15
C LEU A 3 0.37 4.42 -4.62
N ILE A 4 1.14 3.93 -3.66
CA ILE A 4 2.35 3.14 -3.89
C ILE A 4 2.17 1.80 -3.20
N ARG A 5 2.40 0.71 -3.93
CA ARG A 5 2.37 -0.67 -3.43
C ARG A 5 3.72 -1.31 -3.63
N GLU A 6 4.14 -2.14 -2.68
CA GLU A 6 5.35 -2.94 -2.74
C GLU A 6 5.05 -4.37 -2.29
N GLU A 7 5.56 -5.33 -3.04
CA GLU A 7 5.36 -6.75 -2.81
C GLU A 7 6.67 -7.40 -2.34
N VAL A 8 6.59 -8.27 -1.35
CA VAL A 8 7.71 -9.04 -0.79
C VAL A 8 7.42 -10.52 -0.88
N GLU A 9 8.38 -11.28 -1.40
CA GLU A 9 8.18 -12.67 -1.86
C GLU A 9 8.07 -13.72 -0.77
N ALA A 10 8.64 -13.52 0.40
CA ALA A 10 8.72 -14.58 1.40
C ALA A 10 8.35 -14.07 2.78
N VAL A 11 7.31 -14.65 3.35
CA VAL A 11 6.99 -14.53 4.75
C VAL A 11 6.98 -15.91 5.39
N GLU A 12 7.61 -16.01 6.56
CA GLU A 12 7.56 -17.22 7.37
C GLU A 12 6.17 -17.34 8.01
N VAL A 13 5.63 -18.54 8.00
CA VAL A 13 4.40 -18.87 8.72
C VAL A 13 4.77 -19.46 10.07
N LEU A 14 4.32 -18.84 11.13
CA LEU A 14 4.48 -19.31 12.49
C LEU A 14 3.11 -19.63 13.06
N TYR A 15 3.01 -20.67 13.90
CA TYR A 15 1.80 -20.89 14.66
C TYR A 15 2.13 -21.12 16.14
N GLU A 16 1.24 -20.65 16.99
CA GLU A 16 1.26 -20.93 18.43
C GLU A 16 0.03 -21.75 18.77
N GLU A 17 0.22 -22.85 19.48
CA GLU A 17 -0.88 -23.68 19.96
C GLU A 17 -1.04 -23.50 21.46
N SER A 18 -2.24 -23.09 21.88
CA SER A 18 -2.61 -22.97 23.28
C SER A 18 -4.02 -23.47 23.46
N ASN A 19 -4.20 -24.40 24.42
CA ASN A 19 -5.49 -25.00 24.71
C ASN A 19 -6.21 -25.62 23.50
N GLY A 20 -5.46 -26.26 22.58
CA GLY A 20 -5.99 -26.85 21.35
C GLY A 20 -6.41 -25.87 20.28
N LYS A 21 -6.14 -24.55 20.44
CA LYS A 21 -6.39 -23.54 19.45
C LYS A 21 -5.09 -23.08 18.80
N LYS A 22 -4.99 -23.27 17.47
CA LYS A 22 -3.88 -22.74 16.68
C LYS A 22 -4.10 -21.24 16.38
N THR A 23 -3.09 -20.45 16.62
CA THR A 23 -3.04 -19.04 16.21
C THR A 23 -1.92 -18.89 15.19
N PHE A 24 -2.23 -18.43 14.01
CA PHE A 24 -1.25 -18.23 12.95
C PHE A 24 -0.66 -16.82 13.01
N TYR A 25 0.62 -16.75 12.69
CA TYR A 25 1.36 -15.51 12.47
C TYR A 25 2.08 -15.59 11.12
N ILE A 26 2.28 -14.46 10.52
CA ILE A 26 3.20 -14.29 9.38
C ILE A 26 4.33 -13.37 9.82
N GLN A 27 5.56 -13.69 9.42
CA GLN A 27 6.76 -12.93 9.75
C GLN A 27 7.72 -12.91 8.55
N GLY A 28 8.42 -11.81 8.38
CA GLY A 28 9.42 -11.64 7.32
C GLY A 28 9.64 -10.18 6.98
N PRO A 29 10.38 -9.89 5.92
CA PRO A 29 10.53 -8.53 5.44
C PRO A 29 9.20 -8.04 4.86
N PHE A 30 8.63 -7.00 5.48
CA PHE A 30 7.40 -6.36 5.00
C PHE A 30 7.72 -5.18 4.07
N LEU A 31 8.90 -4.55 4.24
CA LEU A 31 9.39 -3.47 3.39
C LEU A 31 10.89 -3.66 3.14
N GLN A 32 11.36 -3.24 1.97
CA GLN A 32 12.78 -3.28 1.61
C GLN A 32 13.22 -1.92 1.07
N GLY A 33 14.29 -1.39 1.64
CA GLY A 33 14.91 -0.14 1.22
C GLY A 33 16.11 -0.35 0.30
N ASP A 34 16.48 0.71 -0.42
CA ASP A 34 17.69 0.83 -1.24
C ASP A 34 17.84 -0.20 -2.38
N ILE A 35 16.80 -0.97 -2.64
CA ILE A 35 16.74 -1.97 -3.73
C ILE A 35 15.63 -1.56 -4.70
N LYS A 36 15.91 -1.69 -6.00
CA LYS A 36 14.90 -1.49 -7.02
C LYS A 36 13.92 -2.67 -6.99
N ASN A 37 12.68 -2.39 -6.59
CA ASN A 37 11.63 -3.39 -6.54
C ASN A 37 11.12 -3.78 -7.94
N ARG A 38 10.22 -4.75 -8.03
CA ARG A 38 9.63 -5.23 -9.28
C ARG A 38 8.83 -4.16 -10.02
N ASN A 39 8.27 -3.19 -9.30
CA ASN A 39 7.59 -2.03 -9.89
C ASN A 39 8.54 -0.94 -10.38
N GLY A 40 9.85 -1.20 -10.42
CA GLY A 40 10.87 -0.27 -10.88
C GLY A 40 11.14 0.90 -9.94
N ARG A 41 10.74 0.81 -8.67
CA ARG A 41 10.86 1.87 -7.66
C ARG A 41 11.93 1.55 -6.65
N ILE A 42 12.55 2.61 -6.10
CA ILE A 42 13.47 2.51 -4.96
C ILE A 42 12.91 3.34 -3.81
N TYR A 43 12.87 2.72 -2.64
CA TYR A 43 12.60 3.37 -1.36
C TYR A 43 13.92 3.59 -0.64
N GLU A 44 14.31 4.83 -0.41
CA GLU A 44 15.50 5.09 0.39
C GLU A 44 15.23 4.66 1.85
N SER A 45 16.13 3.87 2.44
CA SER A 45 15.96 3.31 3.81
C SER A 45 15.66 4.37 4.85
N ARG A 46 16.22 5.59 4.72
CA ARG A 46 15.94 6.70 5.62
C ARG A 46 14.47 7.16 5.57
N ILE A 47 13.82 7.10 4.39
CA ILE A 47 12.42 7.45 4.22
C ILE A 47 11.54 6.39 4.86
N LEU A 48 11.86 5.11 4.62
CA LEU A 48 11.18 4.00 5.26
C LEU A 48 11.34 4.04 6.79
N ALA A 49 12.55 4.29 7.31
CA ALA A 49 12.81 4.34 8.75
C ALA A 49 11.98 5.44 9.44
N LYS A 50 11.91 6.64 8.84
CA LYS A 50 11.07 7.74 9.32
C LYS A 50 9.61 7.31 9.39
N GLU A 51 9.13 6.67 8.34
CA GLU A 51 7.73 6.31 8.22
C GLU A 51 7.34 5.10 9.08
N VAL A 52 8.22 4.12 9.21
CA VAL A 52 8.06 2.98 10.12
C VAL A 52 7.98 3.45 11.58
N LYS A 53 8.82 4.42 11.97
CA LYS A 53 8.72 5.03 13.30
C LYS A 53 7.33 5.65 13.53
N ARG A 54 6.85 6.47 12.60
CA ARG A 54 5.51 7.06 12.66
C ARG A 54 4.42 5.99 12.74
N TYR A 55 4.53 4.94 11.91
CA TYR A 55 3.56 3.85 11.85
C TYR A 55 3.52 3.05 13.16
N ASN A 56 4.68 2.76 13.76
CA ASN A 56 4.77 2.12 15.06
C ASN A 56 4.06 2.94 16.15
N GLU A 57 4.34 4.24 16.25
CA GLU A 57 3.76 5.13 17.25
C GLU A 57 2.25 5.34 17.04
N SER A 58 1.82 5.50 15.79
CA SER A 58 0.46 5.89 15.45
C SER A 58 -0.52 4.71 15.31
N TYR A 59 -0.02 3.52 14.95
CA TYR A 59 -0.87 2.37 14.64
C TYR A 59 -0.52 1.14 15.49
N ILE A 60 0.73 0.65 15.51
CA ILE A 60 1.09 -0.58 16.22
C ILE A 60 0.93 -0.40 17.74
N ALA A 61 1.52 0.65 18.31
CA ALA A 61 1.42 0.93 19.74
C ALA A 61 -0.03 1.16 20.22
N LYS A 62 -0.91 1.58 19.31
CA LYS A 62 -2.33 1.81 19.58
C LYS A 62 -3.23 0.64 19.19
N ASN A 63 -2.68 -0.52 18.86
CA ASN A 63 -3.43 -1.70 18.40
C ASN A 63 -4.34 -1.44 17.17
N ARG A 64 -3.94 -0.58 16.25
CA ARG A 64 -4.70 -0.15 15.07
C ARG A 64 -4.07 -0.55 13.73
N ALA A 65 -2.90 -1.21 13.76
CA ALA A 65 -2.19 -1.63 12.56
C ALA A 65 -2.84 -2.88 11.96
N MET A 66 -3.78 -2.69 11.07
CA MET A 66 -4.53 -3.76 10.40
C MET A 66 -4.09 -3.88 8.94
N GLY A 67 -4.19 -5.11 8.40
CA GLY A 67 -4.01 -5.40 6.99
C GLY A 67 -5.14 -6.27 6.46
N GLU A 68 -5.29 -6.27 5.15
CA GLU A 68 -6.40 -6.89 4.44
C GLU A 68 -5.98 -8.17 3.70
N LEU A 69 -6.95 -8.99 3.33
CA LEU A 69 -6.76 -10.08 2.38
C LEU A 69 -7.01 -9.56 0.96
N GLY A 70 -5.97 -9.62 0.13
CA GLY A 70 -5.93 -9.00 -1.19
C GLY A 70 -5.69 -7.48 -1.11
N HIS A 71 -5.41 -6.88 -2.27
CA HIS A 71 -5.25 -5.43 -2.38
C HIS A 71 -6.60 -4.75 -2.64
N PRO A 72 -7.03 -3.82 -1.79
CA PRO A 72 -8.16 -2.94 -2.11
C PRO A 72 -7.72 -1.81 -3.07
N ASP A 73 -8.72 -1.13 -3.63
CA ASP A 73 -8.52 -0.04 -4.58
C ASP A 73 -8.14 1.30 -3.94
N GLY A 74 -7.93 1.35 -2.63
CA GLY A 74 -7.65 2.60 -1.92
C GLY A 74 -6.62 2.47 -0.80
N PRO A 75 -6.16 3.59 -0.23
CA PRO A 75 -5.21 3.60 0.87
C PRO A 75 -5.87 3.34 2.23
N THR A 76 -7.18 3.47 2.34
CA THR A 76 -7.93 3.20 3.58
C THR A 76 -8.11 1.70 3.80
N VAL A 77 -8.04 1.27 5.06
CA VAL A 77 -8.32 -0.11 5.44
C VAL A 77 -9.83 -0.32 5.54
N ASN A 78 -10.38 -1.30 4.81
CA ASN A 78 -11.78 -1.71 4.88
C ASN A 78 -11.94 -2.76 5.96
N LEU A 79 -12.73 -2.48 6.99
CA LEU A 79 -12.86 -3.34 8.17
C LEU A 79 -13.46 -4.71 7.86
N ASP A 80 -14.29 -4.83 6.83
CA ASP A 80 -14.87 -6.08 6.34
C ASP A 80 -13.85 -6.99 5.64
N ARG A 81 -12.71 -6.45 5.21
CA ARG A 81 -11.61 -7.16 4.53
C ARG A 81 -10.42 -7.46 5.44
N VAL A 82 -10.42 -6.96 6.66
CA VAL A 82 -9.32 -7.17 7.61
C VAL A 82 -9.10 -8.66 7.86
N SER A 83 -7.88 -9.12 7.63
CA SER A 83 -7.44 -10.51 7.83
C SER A 83 -6.44 -10.65 8.97
N HIS A 84 -5.65 -9.63 9.26
CA HIS A 84 -4.57 -9.72 10.24
C HIS A 84 -4.30 -8.37 10.92
N LYS A 85 -3.54 -8.44 12.01
CA LYS A 85 -3.05 -7.29 12.77
C LYS A 85 -1.53 -7.33 12.83
N ILE A 86 -0.86 -6.28 12.38
CA ILE A 86 0.58 -6.12 12.49
C ILE A 86 0.92 -5.82 13.93
N THR A 87 1.79 -6.63 14.52
CA THR A 87 2.16 -6.56 15.94
C THR A 87 3.57 -6.04 16.17
N ARG A 88 4.42 -6.10 15.14
CA ARG A 88 5.81 -5.66 15.16
C ARG A 88 6.24 -5.22 13.76
N LEU A 89 7.06 -4.18 13.69
CA LEU A 89 7.73 -3.72 12.46
C LEU A 89 9.02 -3.02 12.87
N GLU A 90 10.16 -3.63 12.56
CA GLU A 90 11.49 -3.18 13.00
C GLU A 90 12.47 -3.16 11.85
N GLN A 91 13.39 -2.21 11.87
CA GLN A 91 14.43 -2.11 10.86
C GLN A 91 15.55 -3.13 11.14
N ASP A 92 15.97 -3.84 10.09
CA ASP A 92 17.11 -4.73 10.06
C ASP A 92 17.91 -4.45 8.76
N GLY A 93 18.96 -3.63 8.89
CA GLY A 93 19.70 -3.13 7.73
C GLY A 93 18.82 -2.29 6.80
N SER A 94 18.72 -2.68 5.54
CA SER A 94 17.82 -2.08 4.55
C SER A 94 16.43 -2.71 4.56
N ASN A 95 16.21 -3.81 5.27
CA ASN A 95 14.93 -4.47 5.41
C ASN A 95 14.16 -3.96 6.63
N PHE A 96 12.85 -4.11 6.59
CA PHE A 96 11.96 -3.84 7.72
C PHE A 96 11.15 -5.10 7.98
N ILE A 97 11.55 -5.80 9.05
CA ILE A 97 10.99 -7.09 9.43
C ILE A 97 9.69 -6.86 10.21
N GLY A 98 8.61 -7.42 9.70
CA GLY A 98 7.30 -7.37 10.32
C GLY A 98 6.86 -8.71 10.89
N LYS A 99 5.99 -8.66 11.92
CA LYS A 99 5.22 -9.80 12.41
C LYS A 99 3.75 -9.39 12.48
N ALA A 100 2.87 -10.26 11.98
CA ALA A 100 1.44 -10.01 12.05
C ALA A 100 0.69 -11.27 12.53
N LYS A 101 -0.33 -11.05 13.35
CA LYS A 101 -1.24 -12.07 13.84
C LYS A 101 -2.46 -12.19 12.93
N ILE A 102 -2.76 -13.39 12.46
CA ILE A 102 -3.99 -13.68 11.73
C ILE A 102 -5.18 -13.60 12.70
N LEU A 103 -6.22 -12.87 12.30
CA LEU A 103 -7.40 -12.62 13.14
C LEU A 103 -8.53 -13.61 12.85
N GLU A 104 -9.48 -13.69 13.76
CA GLU A 104 -10.69 -14.51 13.62
C GLU A 104 -11.81 -13.83 12.79
N THR A 105 -11.47 -12.84 11.98
CA THR A 105 -12.38 -12.21 11.03
C THR A 105 -12.69 -13.18 9.87
N PRO A 106 -13.74 -12.97 9.07
CA PRO A 106 -14.01 -13.81 7.90
C PRO A 106 -12.79 -13.95 6.98
N MET A 107 -12.10 -12.84 6.67
CA MET A 107 -10.91 -12.85 5.81
C MET A 107 -9.70 -13.47 6.50
N GLY A 108 -9.56 -13.28 7.81
CA GLY A 108 -8.50 -13.92 8.57
C GLY A 108 -8.67 -15.43 8.65
N ARG A 109 -9.91 -15.94 8.78
CA ARG A 109 -10.18 -17.39 8.72
C ARG A 109 -9.83 -17.99 7.36
N ILE A 110 -10.09 -17.28 6.26
CA ILE A 110 -9.67 -17.72 4.91
C ILE A 110 -8.14 -17.79 4.85
N ALA A 111 -7.44 -16.73 5.26
CA ALA A 111 -5.99 -16.71 5.30
C ALA A 111 -5.43 -17.84 6.19
N GLY A 112 -5.99 -18.02 7.38
CA GLY A 112 -5.58 -19.09 8.31
C GLY A 112 -5.80 -20.51 7.75
N ALA A 113 -6.90 -20.75 7.04
CA ALA A 113 -7.15 -22.02 6.37
C ALA A 113 -6.11 -22.29 5.27
N LEU A 114 -5.84 -21.31 4.41
CA LEU A 114 -4.82 -21.43 3.38
C LEU A 114 -3.43 -21.73 3.97
N LEU A 115 -3.04 -21.02 5.03
CA LEU A 115 -1.77 -21.24 5.73
C LEU A 115 -1.72 -22.64 6.37
N ASN A 116 -2.82 -23.11 6.98
CA ASN A 116 -2.90 -24.45 7.56
C ASN A 116 -2.75 -25.56 6.51
N ASP A 117 -3.23 -25.31 5.29
CA ASP A 117 -3.12 -26.25 4.16
C ASP A 117 -1.76 -26.12 3.42
N GLY A 118 -0.83 -25.33 3.96
CA GLY A 118 0.52 -25.17 3.41
C GLY A 118 0.61 -24.24 2.20
N VAL A 119 -0.40 -23.42 1.95
CA VAL A 119 -0.36 -22.42 0.87
C VAL A 119 0.63 -21.31 1.26
N THR A 120 1.57 -21.02 0.38
CA THR A 120 2.49 -19.89 0.53
C THR A 120 1.76 -18.61 0.17
N LEU A 121 1.73 -17.66 1.09
CA LEU A 121 1.15 -16.33 0.89
C LEU A 121 2.25 -15.27 0.98
N GLY A 122 2.12 -14.23 0.20
CA GLY A 122 3.00 -13.07 0.26
C GLY A 122 2.39 -11.90 1.02
N VAL A 123 3.18 -10.86 1.18
CA VAL A 123 2.70 -9.57 1.71
C VAL A 123 3.08 -8.43 0.79
N SER A 124 2.23 -7.41 0.78
CA SER A 124 2.46 -6.20 0.01
C SER A 124 2.06 -4.98 0.83
N SER A 125 2.95 -3.98 0.89
CA SER A 125 2.66 -2.73 1.58
C SER A 125 1.85 -1.78 0.71
N ARG A 126 1.04 -0.93 1.34
CA ARG A 126 0.34 0.20 0.71
C ARG A 126 0.73 1.50 1.36
N GLY A 127 1.03 2.49 0.54
CA GLY A 127 1.33 3.84 0.98
C GLY A 127 0.95 4.87 -0.06
N MET A 128 1.15 6.12 0.28
CA MET A 128 0.97 7.27 -0.59
C MET A 128 2.24 8.09 -0.61
N GLY A 129 2.55 8.67 -1.74
CA GLY A 129 3.71 9.53 -1.87
C GLY A 129 3.89 10.04 -3.28
N SER A 130 4.88 10.89 -3.48
CA SER A 130 5.35 11.31 -4.80
C SER A 130 6.40 10.34 -5.33
N LEU A 131 6.59 10.33 -6.64
CA LEU A 131 7.68 9.64 -7.31
C LEU A 131 8.58 10.67 -7.99
N VAL A 132 9.89 10.55 -7.74
CA VAL A 132 10.92 11.41 -8.35
C VAL A 132 11.76 10.55 -9.28
N ASN A 133 11.74 10.85 -10.57
CA ASN A 133 12.60 10.16 -11.53
C ASN A 133 14.04 10.70 -11.43
N ARG A 134 14.99 9.79 -11.21
CA ARG A 134 16.44 10.07 -11.21
C ARG A 134 17.11 9.09 -12.16
N ASN A 135 17.62 9.57 -13.29
CA ASN A 135 18.32 8.75 -14.29
C ASN A 135 17.55 7.50 -14.75
N GLY A 136 16.24 7.66 -15.01
CA GLY A 136 15.38 6.56 -15.47
C GLY A 136 14.89 5.61 -14.37
N THR A 137 15.20 5.89 -13.10
CA THR A 137 14.71 5.13 -11.95
C THR A 137 13.79 5.99 -11.10
N ASN A 138 12.65 5.46 -10.69
CA ASN A 138 11.69 6.14 -9.84
C ASN A 138 12.04 5.95 -8.36
N TYR A 139 12.29 7.04 -7.67
CA TYR A 139 12.50 7.08 -6.22
C TYR A 139 11.22 7.55 -5.53
N VAL A 140 10.88 6.92 -4.42
CA VAL A 140 9.78 7.34 -3.56
C VAL A 140 10.17 8.61 -2.83
N GLY A 141 9.28 9.60 -2.80
CA GLY A 141 9.54 10.92 -2.23
C GLY A 141 9.51 10.98 -0.70
N GLU A 142 9.95 12.10 -0.17
CA GLU A 142 10.01 12.39 1.29
C GLU A 142 8.61 12.47 1.94
N ASP A 143 7.58 12.65 1.13
CA ASP A 143 6.17 12.71 1.50
C ASP A 143 5.51 11.34 1.61
N PHE A 144 6.30 10.25 1.54
CA PHE A 144 5.79 8.89 1.68
C PHE A 144 5.08 8.69 3.02
N MET A 145 3.86 8.17 2.95
CA MET A 145 3.04 7.78 4.09
C MET A 145 2.55 6.35 3.94
N LEU A 146 2.87 5.51 4.90
CA LEU A 146 2.43 4.13 4.96
C LEU A 146 0.99 4.05 5.45
N ALA A 147 0.10 3.51 4.63
CA ALA A 147 -1.29 3.25 4.98
C ALA A 147 -1.42 1.90 5.70
N THR A 148 -0.80 0.85 5.15
CA THR A 148 -0.58 -0.43 5.84
C THR A 148 0.78 -1.00 5.48
N ALA A 149 1.44 -1.61 6.46
CA ALA A 149 2.75 -2.22 6.25
C ALA A 149 2.68 -3.57 5.52
N ALA A 150 1.52 -4.22 5.55
CA ALA A 150 1.31 -5.48 4.84
C ALA A 150 -0.19 -5.71 4.59
N ASP A 151 -0.54 -6.07 3.37
CA ASP A 151 -1.74 -6.82 3.01
C ASP A 151 -1.32 -8.22 2.60
N ILE A 152 -2.13 -9.24 2.88
CA ILE A 152 -1.86 -10.61 2.43
C ILE A 152 -2.30 -10.77 0.99
N VAL A 153 -1.40 -11.22 0.13
CA VAL A 153 -1.62 -11.43 -1.31
C VAL A 153 -1.29 -12.86 -1.73
N ALA A 154 -1.97 -13.35 -2.77
CA ALA A 154 -1.81 -14.73 -3.23
C ALA A 154 -0.47 -14.94 -3.98
N ASP A 155 -0.05 -13.97 -4.76
CA ASP A 155 1.18 -14.01 -5.55
C ASP A 155 1.86 -12.64 -5.58
N PRO A 156 2.80 -12.41 -4.67
CA PRO A 156 3.60 -11.19 -4.67
C PRO A 156 4.54 -11.13 -5.88
N SER A 157 4.69 -12.25 -6.61
CA SER A 157 5.57 -12.35 -7.77
C SER A 157 4.88 -12.06 -9.10
N ALA A 158 3.57 -11.91 -9.15
CA ALA A 158 2.85 -11.57 -10.37
C ALA A 158 3.31 -10.21 -10.90
N PRO A 159 4.21 -10.20 -11.91
CA PRO A 159 4.68 -8.95 -12.47
C PRO A 159 3.54 -8.39 -13.32
N ASP A 160 3.21 -7.16 -13.21
CA ASP A 160 2.49 -6.37 -14.21
C ASP A 160 0.97 -6.47 -14.33
N ALA A 161 0.30 -7.55 -13.87
CA ALA A 161 -1.10 -7.74 -14.26
C ALA A 161 -2.11 -6.84 -13.54
N PHE A 162 -1.82 -6.29 -12.37
CA PHE A 162 -2.84 -5.66 -11.53
C PHE A 162 -2.56 -4.25 -11.03
N VAL A 163 -1.40 -3.68 -11.26
CA VAL A 163 -1.02 -2.42 -10.59
C VAL A 163 -0.82 -1.24 -11.52
N GLN A 164 -0.60 -1.45 -12.80
CA GLN A 164 -0.33 -0.32 -13.72
C GLN A 164 -1.57 0.43 -14.19
N GLY A 165 -2.74 -0.20 -14.26
CA GLY A 165 -3.89 0.38 -14.95
C GLY A 165 -4.85 1.21 -14.11
N ILE A 166 -4.94 1.00 -12.82
CA ILE A 166 -6.08 1.53 -12.03
C ILE A 166 -5.74 2.77 -11.21
N MET A 167 -4.47 3.03 -10.92
CA MET A 167 -4.07 4.08 -9.96
C MET A 167 -3.17 5.18 -10.51
N GLU A 168 -2.74 5.12 -11.76
CA GLU A 168 -1.89 6.17 -12.35
C GLU A 168 -2.61 7.50 -12.56
N GLY A 169 -3.94 7.51 -12.58
CA GLY A 169 -4.77 8.70 -12.78
C GLY A 169 -5.38 9.29 -11.53
N LYS A 170 -5.11 8.74 -10.34
CA LYS A 170 -5.76 9.18 -9.11
C LYS A 170 -4.78 9.81 -8.13
N GLU A 171 -5.12 10.98 -7.63
CA GLU A 171 -4.42 11.61 -6.52
C GLU A 171 -5.29 11.58 -5.27
N TRP A 172 -4.65 11.41 -4.12
CA TRP A 172 -5.30 11.42 -2.83
C TRP A 172 -4.92 12.69 -2.08
N ILE A 173 -5.90 13.41 -1.60
CA ILE A 173 -5.73 14.60 -0.78
C ILE A 173 -6.25 14.38 0.63
N TRP A 174 -5.56 14.96 1.60
CA TRP A 174 -5.99 14.97 2.98
C TRP A 174 -6.84 16.20 3.23
N ASP A 175 -8.15 15.99 3.41
CA ASP A 175 -9.11 17.06 3.66
C ASP A 175 -9.78 16.86 5.03
N ASN A 176 -9.48 17.77 5.96
CA ASN A 176 -10.06 17.79 7.32
C ASN A 176 -10.05 16.44 8.05
N GLY A 177 -8.97 15.65 7.91
CA GLY A 177 -8.84 14.34 8.53
C GLY A 177 -9.49 13.19 7.75
N LEU A 178 -10.03 13.46 6.57
CA LEU A 178 -10.53 12.47 5.62
C LEU A 178 -9.63 12.42 4.40
N LEU A 179 -9.36 11.22 3.93
CA LEU A 179 -8.64 10.99 2.69
C LEU A 179 -9.62 10.93 1.53
N ARG A 180 -9.53 11.89 0.59
CA ARG A 180 -10.38 11.98 -0.59
C ARG A 180 -9.61 11.64 -1.86
N GLU A 181 -10.25 10.88 -2.72
CA GLU A 181 -9.75 10.54 -4.05
C GLU A 181 -9.97 11.71 -5.02
N ARG A 182 -9.00 11.94 -5.90
CA ARG A 182 -9.07 12.96 -6.93
C ARG A 182 -8.65 12.40 -8.29
N GLU A 183 -9.53 12.48 -9.26
CA GLU A 183 -9.29 12.06 -10.64
C GLU A 183 -8.55 13.17 -11.41
N VAL A 184 -7.24 13.11 -11.44
CA VAL A 184 -6.40 14.09 -12.14
C VAL A 184 -6.18 13.70 -13.61
N GLN A 185 -6.09 12.40 -13.89
CA GLN A 185 -5.80 11.93 -15.24
C GLN A 185 -6.95 12.19 -16.21
N ASP A 186 -8.20 12.05 -15.76
CA ASP A 186 -9.35 12.33 -16.60
C ASP A 186 -9.50 13.82 -16.90
N ALA A 187 -9.15 14.69 -15.94
CA ALA A 187 -9.06 16.13 -16.18
C ALA A 187 -7.96 16.45 -17.19
N TYR A 188 -6.81 15.82 -17.06
CA TYR A 188 -5.69 15.98 -18.00
C TYR A 188 -6.06 15.54 -19.43
N ASN A 189 -6.67 14.36 -19.56
CA ASN A 189 -7.11 13.82 -20.85
C ASN A 189 -8.17 14.73 -21.53
N ARG A 190 -9.09 15.31 -20.74
CA ARG A 190 -10.10 16.25 -21.24
C ARG A 190 -9.46 17.56 -21.71
N ILE A 191 -8.47 18.06 -20.99
CA ILE A 191 -7.71 19.25 -21.36
C ILE A 191 -6.91 18.97 -22.65
N GLU A 192 -6.21 17.85 -22.75
CA GLU A 192 -5.42 17.47 -23.91
C GLU A 192 -6.29 17.31 -25.19
N GLN A 193 -7.47 16.70 -25.06
CA GLN A 193 -8.43 16.61 -26.15
C GLN A 193 -8.94 17.99 -26.59
N SER A 194 -9.06 18.95 -25.67
CA SER A 194 -9.51 20.31 -25.97
C SER A 194 -8.46 21.12 -26.73
N VAL A 195 -7.17 20.81 -26.53
CA VAL A 195 -6.06 21.39 -27.34
C VAL A 195 -6.24 21.01 -28.79
N VAL A 196 -6.51 19.76 -29.10
CA VAL A 196 -6.71 19.23 -30.44
C VAL A 196 -7.95 19.86 -31.10
N GLN A 197 -8.95 20.26 -30.31
CA GLN A 197 -10.20 20.86 -30.79
C GLN A 197 -10.18 22.42 -30.86
N GLY A 198 -9.05 23.04 -30.47
CA GLY A 198 -8.92 24.52 -30.49
C GLY A 198 -9.74 25.25 -29.43
N ARG A 199 -10.19 24.56 -28.36
CA ARG A 199 -11.01 25.09 -27.26
C ARG A 199 -10.30 25.06 -25.90
N LEU A 200 -8.98 25.17 -25.91
CA LEU A 200 -8.15 25.01 -24.73
C LEU A 200 -8.52 25.94 -23.57
N GLU A 201 -8.73 27.24 -23.85
CA GLU A 201 -8.98 28.21 -22.78
C GLU A 201 -10.32 27.98 -22.07
N GLU A 202 -11.38 27.68 -22.82
CA GLU A 202 -12.71 27.45 -22.27
C GLU A 202 -12.75 26.16 -21.43
N GLN A 203 -12.13 25.09 -21.94
CA GLN A 203 -12.13 23.79 -21.26
C GLN A 203 -11.21 23.79 -20.01
N THR A 204 -10.12 24.53 -20.06
CA THR A 204 -9.20 24.67 -18.92
C THR A 204 -9.87 25.39 -17.76
N LEU A 205 -10.66 26.43 -18.03
CA LEU A 205 -11.46 27.13 -17.03
C LEU A 205 -12.54 26.23 -16.40
N VAL A 206 -13.28 25.48 -17.23
CA VAL A 206 -14.32 24.56 -16.76
C VAL A 206 -13.72 23.44 -15.88
N GLU A 207 -12.61 22.85 -16.29
CA GLU A 207 -11.96 21.80 -15.51
C GLU A 207 -11.32 22.35 -14.22
N PHE A 208 -10.82 23.59 -14.25
CA PHE A 208 -10.29 24.25 -13.05
C PHE A 208 -11.41 24.59 -12.05
N GLU A 209 -12.55 25.09 -12.50
CA GLU A 209 -13.72 25.30 -11.64
C GLU A 209 -14.23 23.99 -11.05
N ARG A 210 -14.34 22.93 -11.86
CA ARG A 210 -14.73 21.60 -11.39
C ARG A 210 -13.77 21.04 -10.34
N PHE A 211 -12.46 21.31 -10.54
CA PHE A 211 -11.41 20.93 -9.63
C PHE A 211 -11.45 21.68 -8.29
N LEU A 212 -11.88 22.94 -8.27
CA LEU A 212 -12.04 23.72 -7.03
C LEU A 212 -13.30 23.34 -6.25
N LEU A 213 -14.32 22.80 -6.92
CA LEU A 213 -15.60 22.43 -6.34
C LEU A 213 -15.69 20.94 -5.92
N SER A 214 -14.69 20.12 -6.24
CA SER A 214 -14.57 18.71 -5.85
C SER A 214 -13.70 18.54 -4.61
#